data_30c94502e1c9122ba3ff431b2735002d
#
_entry.id   30c94502e1c9122ba3ff431b2735002d
#
_cell.length_a   1.000
_cell.length_b   1.000
_cell.length_c   1.000
_cell.angle_alpha   90.00
_cell.angle_beta   90.00
_cell.angle_gamma   90.00
#
_symmetry.space_group_name_H-M   'P 1'
#
loop_
_entity.id
_entity.type
_entity.pdbx_description
1 polymer ?
#
loop_
_entity_poly.entity_id
_entity_poly.type
_entity_poly.pdbx_seq_one_letter_code
_entity_poly.pdbx_strand_id
1 'polypeptide(L)'
;MKALANLNDNKYNGWTNYATWRVNLEILGDIEWAEDDKPTIEYLEEIVENCVFDNLAERNGLAVDYARAFLSEVNYHEILEHILEDWSNENEAREFLTK
;
A
#
# COMPACT_ATOMS: atom_id res chain seq x y z
N MET A 1 -18.41 -19.62 -11.73
CA MET A 1 -17.04 -19.19 -11.44
C MET A 1 -17.05 -18.10 -10.38
N LYS A 2 -16.23 -18.28 -9.38
CA LYS A 2 -16.17 -17.31 -8.28
C LYS A 2 -15.72 -15.93 -8.74
N ALA A 3 -14.89 -15.87 -9.76
CA ALA A 3 -14.40 -14.58 -10.26
C ALA A 3 -15.55 -13.69 -10.74
N LEU A 4 -16.57 -14.30 -11.35
CA LEU A 4 -17.72 -13.53 -11.81
C LEU A 4 -18.56 -12.99 -10.66
N ALA A 5 -18.70 -13.78 -9.61
CA ALA A 5 -19.45 -13.35 -8.43
C ALA A 5 -18.77 -12.18 -7.74
N ASN A 6 -17.44 -12.13 -7.81
CA ASN A 6 -16.66 -11.09 -7.14
C ASN A 6 -16.57 -9.80 -7.93
N LEU A 7 -17.02 -9.76 -9.18
CA LEU A 7 -16.96 -8.56 -9.99
C LEU A 7 -17.79 -7.42 -9.40
N ASN A 8 -18.87 -7.74 -8.71
CA ASN A 8 -19.73 -6.72 -8.12
C ASN A 8 -19.22 -6.27 -6.75
N ASP A 9 -18.37 -7.05 -6.13
CA ASP A 9 -17.89 -6.76 -4.79
C ASP A 9 -16.51 -6.08 -4.79
N ASN A 10 -15.66 -6.41 -5.73
CA ASN A 10 -14.32 -5.86 -5.88
C ASN A 10 -13.42 -5.93 -4.64
N LYS A 11 -13.92 -6.52 -3.57
CA LYS A 11 -13.15 -6.59 -2.34
C LYS A 11 -12.32 -7.85 -2.26
N TYR A 12 -11.14 -7.71 -1.69
CA TYR A 12 -10.22 -8.83 -1.52
C TYR A 12 -9.67 -8.81 -0.10
N ASN A 13 -10.01 -9.81 0.69
CA ASN A 13 -9.56 -9.94 2.08
C ASN A 13 -9.76 -8.65 2.90
N GLY A 14 -10.87 -7.97 2.69
CA GLY A 14 -11.18 -6.73 3.39
C GLY A 14 -10.64 -5.48 2.71
N TRP A 15 -9.87 -5.62 1.63
CA TRP A 15 -9.33 -4.50 0.87
C TRP A 15 -10.15 -4.25 -0.38
N THR A 16 -10.06 -3.03 -0.93
CA THR A 16 -10.83 -2.63 -2.10
C THR A 16 -10.66 -3.60 -3.27
N ASN A 17 -9.43 -4.06 -3.53
CA ASN A 17 -9.16 -5.00 -4.60
C ASN A 17 -7.87 -5.76 -4.32
N TYR A 18 -7.57 -6.71 -5.21
CA TYR A 18 -6.39 -7.55 -5.08
C TYR A 18 -5.09 -6.75 -5.10
N ALA A 19 -4.98 -5.77 -6.01
CA ALA A 19 -3.77 -4.97 -6.13
C ALA A 19 -3.46 -4.24 -4.83
N THR A 20 -4.47 -3.65 -4.20
CA THR A 20 -4.32 -2.93 -2.95
C THR A 20 -3.86 -3.88 -1.83
N TRP A 21 -4.52 -5.03 -1.73
CA TRP A 21 -4.16 -6.03 -0.74
C TRP A 21 -2.72 -6.49 -0.91
N ARG A 22 -2.33 -6.78 -2.14
CA ARG A 22 -1.01 -7.33 -2.40
C ARG A 22 0.11 -6.32 -2.16
N VAL A 23 -0.08 -5.08 -2.60
CA VAL A 23 0.92 -4.03 -2.37
C VAL A 23 1.10 -3.80 -0.87
N ASN A 24 0.02 -3.79 -0.13
CA ASN A 24 0.14 -3.66 1.32
C ASN A 24 0.89 -4.85 1.92
N LEU A 25 0.52 -6.06 1.50
CA LEU A 25 1.13 -7.26 2.05
C LEU A 25 2.63 -7.34 1.78
N GLU A 26 3.04 -7.01 0.56
CA GLU A 26 4.41 -7.26 0.12
C GLU A 26 5.34 -6.07 0.31
N ILE A 27 4.82 -4.86 0.37
CA ILE A 27 5.67 -3.67 0.37
C ILE A 27 5.41 -2.78 1.59
N LEU A 28 4.18 -2.32 1.76
CA LEU A 28 3.90 -1.25 2.72
C LEU A 28 3.59 -1.74 4.14
N GLY A 29 3.10 -2.96 4.28
CA GLY A 29 2.64 -3.45 5.58
C GLY A 29 3.74 -3.71 6.60
N ASP A 30 4.96 -3.94 6.13
CA ASP A 30 6.09 -4.24 7.01
C ASP A 30 6.94 -3.02 7.33
N ILE A 31 6.59 -1.85 6.84
CA ILE A 31 7.37 -0.65 7.07
C ILE A 31 7.07 -0.11 8.47
N GLU A 32 8.13 0.18 9.21
CA GLU A 32 8.01 0.84 10.50
C GLU A 32 8.13 2.35 10.28
N TRP A 33 7.10 3.09 10.69
CA TRP A 33 7.05 4.52 10.49
C TRP A 33 7.53 5.25 11.74
N ALA A 34 8.47 6.17 11.56
CA ALA A 34 9.01 6.93 12.67
C ALA A 34 7.95 7.87 13.25
N GLU A 35 8.10 8.17 14.52
CA GLU A 35 7.15 9.01 15.25
C GLU A 35 7.00 10.40 14.61
N ASP A 36 8.10 10.94 14.11
CA ASP A 36 8.12 12.27 13.51
C ASP A 36 8.02 12.26 12.00
N ASP A 37 7.74 11.11 11.41
CA ASP A 37 7.69 10.96 9.95
C ASP A 37 6.32 10.42 9.55
N LYS A 38 5.34 11.31 9.53
CA LYS A 38 3.97 10.93 9.21
C LYS A 38 3.85 10.48 7.76
N PRO A 39 3.30 9.29 7.51
CA PRO A 39 3.11 8.80 6.13
C PRO A 39 2.16 9.68 5.33
N THR A 40 2.46 9.83 4.05
CA THR A 40 1.62 10.54 3.09
C THR A 40 1.40 9.66 1.86
N ILE A 41 0.38 9.99 1.06
CA ILE A 41 0.10 9.24 -0.16
C ILE A 41 1.27 9.30 -1.12
N GLU A 42 1.85 10.49 -1.28
CA GLU A 42 3.00 10.68 -2.17
C GLU A 42 4.17 9.81 -1.75
N TYR A 43 4.39 9.70 -0.46
CA TYR A 43 5.48 8.89 0.08
C TYR A 43 5.22 7.41 -0.19
N LEU A 44 3.98 6.95 0.02
CA LEU A 44 3.63 5.56 -0.26
C LEU A 44 3.82 5.22 -1.73
N GLU A 45 3.38 6.11 -2.62
CA GLU A 45 3.54 5.90 -4.06
C GLU A 45 5.00 5.82 -4.44
N GLU A 46 5.83 6.71 -3.89
CA GLU A 46 7.26 6.71 -4.17
C GLU A 46 7.92 5.41 -3.73
N ILE A 47 7.59 4.95 -2.53
CA ILE A 47 8.16 3.70 -2.04
C ILE A 47 7.80 2.53 -2.94
N VAL A 48 6.53 2.44 -3.33
CA VAL A 48 6.06 1.34 -4.17
C VAL A 48 6.71 1.40 -5.54
N GLU A 49 6.75 2.57 -6.16
CA GLU A 49 7.36 2.73 -7.48
C GLU A 49 8.84 2.38 -7.44
N ASN A 50 9.56 2.80 -6.41
CA ASN A 50 10.96 2.47 -6.29
C ASN A 50 11.16 0.96 -6.12
N CYS A 51 10.35 0.33 -5.30
CA CYS A 51 10.45 -1.12 -5.09
C CYS A 51 10.20 -1.90 -6.38
N VAL A 52 9.23 -1.47 -7.17
CA VAL A 52 8.84 -2.22 -8.37
C VAL A 52 9.78 -1.92 -9.53
N PHE A 53 10.03 -0.64 -9.81
CA PHE A 53 10.72 -0.24 -11.04
C PHE A 53 12.24 -0.25 -10.92
N ASP A 54 12.78 -0.04 -9.73
CA ASP A 54 14.24 -0.11 -9.56
C ASP A 54 14.79 -1.51 -9.78
N ASN A 55 13.95 -2.52 -9.65
CA ASN A 55 14.36 -3.91 -9.86
C ASN A 55 14.20 -4.36 -11.30
N LEU A 56 13.72 -3.51 -12.19
CA LEU A 56 13.54 -3.85 -13.60
C LEU A 56 14.74 -3.37 -14.40
N ALA A 57 15.31 -4.28 -15.20
CA ALA A 57 16.48 -3.97 -16.03
C ALA A 57 16.15 -2.93 -17.09
N GLU A 58 14.94 -2.96 -17.61
CA GLU A 58 14.49 -2.00 -18.62
C GLU A 58 13.28 -1.26 -18.13
N ARG A 59 13.23 0.05 -18.36
CA ARG A 59 12.13 0.87 -17.89
C ARG A 59 11.08 1.14 -18.95
N ASN A 60 11.22 0.55 -20.13
CA ASN A 60 10.32 0.75 -21.27
C ASN A 60 9.87 -0.57 -21.89
N GLY A 61 9.68 -1.60 -21.11
CA GLY A 61 9.28 -2.89 -21.63
C GLY A 61 7.87 -3.28 -21.24
N LEU A 62 7.47 -4.44 -21.70
CA LEU A 62 6.17 -5.00 -21.40
C LEU A 62 5.99 -5.20 -19.90
N ALA A 63 7.03 -5.60 -19.19
CA ALA A 63 6.97 -5.78 -17.75
C ALA A 63 6.64 -4.47 -17.04
N VAL A 64 7.21 -3.37 -17.51
CA VAL A 64 6.90 -2.04 -16.94
C VAL A 64 5.44 -1.69 -17.19
N ASP A 65 4.95 -1.95 -18.39
CA ASP A 65 3.55 -1.66 -18.72
C ASP A 65 2.60 -2.46 -17.85
N TYR A 66 2.87 -3.73 -17.64
CA TYR A 66 2.04 -4.56 -16.77
C TYR A 66 2.12 -4.09 -15.32
N ALA A 67 3.31 -3.72 -14.87
CA ALA A 67 3.46 -3.22 -13.51
C ALA A 67 2.69 -1.91 -13.32
N ARG A 68 2.75 -1.00 -14.28
CA ARG A 68 2.01 0.25 -14.20
C ARG A 68 0.50 0.01 -14.19
N ALA A 69 0.03 -0.92 -15.02
CA ALA A 69 -1.39 -1.28 -15.04
C ALA A 69 -1.83 -1.85 -13.69
N PHE A 70 -1.02 -2.72 -13.11
CA PHE A 70 -1.31 -3.29 -11.80
C PHE A 70 -1.36 -2.21 -10.73
N LEU A 71 -0.35 -1.33 -10.70
CA LEU A 71 -0.26 -0.29 -9.68
C LEU A 71 -1.35 0.77 -9.84
N SER A 72 -1.88 0.96 -11.05
CA SER A 72 -2.96 1.93 -11.26
C SER A 72 -4.23 1.55 -10.51
N GLU A 73 -4.37 0.30 -10.12
CA GLU A 73 -5.54 -0.16 -9.38
C GLU A 73 -5.37 -0.08 -7.86
N VAL A 74 -4.19 0.28 -7.38
CA VAL A 74 -3.92 0.35 -5.95
C VAL A 74 -4.64 1.54 -5.34
N ASN A 75 -5.40 1.29 -4.28
CA ASN A 75 -6.07 2.33 -3.53
C ASN A 75 -5.16 2.76 -2.38
N TYR A 76 -4.29 3.73 -2.65
CA TYR A 76 -3.34 4.22 -1.66
C TYR A 76 -4.00 4.91 -0.49
N HIS A 77 -5.18 5.51 -0.70
CA HIS A 77 -5.92 6.12 0.40
C HIS A 77 -6.31 5.08 1.44
N GLU A 78 -6.76 3.92 1.00
CA GLU A 78 -7.15 2.85 1.91
C GLU A 78 -5.95 2.37 2.72
N ILE A 79 -4.82 2.16 2.05
CA ILE A 79 -3.60 1.73 2.74
C ILE A 79 -3.17 2.79 3.74
N LEU A 80 -3.19 4.06 3.31
CA LEU A 80 -2.79 5.16 4.20
C LEU A 80 -3.67 5.23 5.43
N GLU A 81 -4.98 5.06 5.28
CA GLU A 81 -5.88 5.06 6.43
C GLU A 81 -5.50 4.00 7.45
N HIS A 82 -5.19 2.79 6.99
CA HIS A 82 -4.76 1.73 7.88
C HIS A 82 -3.43 2.06 8.57
N ILE A 83 -2.48 2.59 7.81
CA ILE A 83 -1.19 2.95 8.37
C ILE A 83 -1.34 4.06 9.41
N LEU A 84 -2.13 5.09 9.10
CA LEU A 84 -2.31 6.22 10.01
C LEU A 84 -3.03 5.80 11.29
N GLU A 85 -3.95 4.87 11.18
CA GLU A 85 -4.63 4.36 12.37
C GLU A 85 -3.64 3.72 13.33
N ASP A 86 -2.77 2.85 12.81
CA ASP A 86 -1.76 2.20 13.63
C ASP A 86 -0.73 3.19 14.13
N TRP A 87 -0.29 4.11 13.28
CA TRP A 87 0.69 5.13 13.63
C TRP A 87 0.18 6.03 14.74
N SER A 88 -1.08 6.45 14.62
CA SER A 88 -1.72 7.30 15.63
C SER A 88 -1.87 6.58 16.96
N ASN A 89 -2.28 5.32 16.93
CA ASN A 89 -2.43 4.52 18.14
C ASN A 89 -1.10 4.33 18.85
N GLU A 90 -0.03 4.08 18.12
CA GLU A 90 1.30 3.93 18.70
C GLU A 90 1.76 5.22 19.35
N ASN A 91 1.52 6.35 18.70
CA ASN A 91 1.94 7.65 19.24
C ASN A 91 1.13 8.01 20.50
N GLU A 92 -0.16 7.72 20.52
CA GLU A 92 -0.97 7.93 21.69
C GLU A 92 -0.48 7.08 22.86
N ALA A 93 -0.13 5.83 22.60
CA ALA A 93 0.38 4.95 23.63
C ALA A 93 1.71 5.46 24.19
N ARG A 94 2.57 5.99 23.33
CA ARG A 94 3.84 6.56 23.77
C ARG A 94 3.63 7.78 24.63
N GLU A 95 2.71 8.67 24.25
CA GLU A 95 2.40 9.84 25.06
C GLU A 95 1.88 9.44 26.42
N PHE A 96 1.01 8.44 26.45
CA PHE A 96 0.46 7.95 27.69
C PHE A 96 1.55 7.39 28.61
N LEU A 97 2.50 6.64 28.03
CA LEU A 97 3.56 6.02 28.81
C LEU A 97 4.62 7.01 29.29
N THR A 98 4.79 8.13 28.60
CA THR A 98 5.79 9.13 28.99
C THR A 98 5.29 10.14 30.00
N LYS A 99 4.01 10.15 30.26
CA LYS A 99 3.44 10.99 31.30
C LYS A 99 3.51 10.30 32.65
#